data_626713b57c7657f5934e8caeb54375ec
#
_entry.id   626713b57c7657f5934e8caeb54375ec
#
_cell.length_a   1.000
_cell.length_b   1.000
_cell.length_c   1.000
_cell.angle_alpha   90.00
_cell.angle_beta   90.00
_cell.angle_gamma   90.00
#
_symmetry.space_group_name_H-M   'P 1'
#
loop_
_entity.id
_entity.type
_entity.pdbx_description
1 polymer ?
#
loop_
_entity_poly.entity_id
_entity_poly.type
_entity_poly.pdbx_seq_one_letter_code
_entity_poly.pdbx_strand_id
1 'polypeptide(L)'
;MTRVVMVAGTYRPERCGVAHYVQRLRAALDERGVCSFVLTTEEAARDSKDQRVKGAVRGWGLPDLPALVRAVCRAEPEVIHVQHAAGAYGFKRAVFFLPPLLRAAGCRAPLVTTVHEYGWWEWEPCGVPSRAVEVLKTWGQRRGVWDREDGFLLTGSDVLLTTNTHAETSITERLPWLSSRMHRVPLVANVDTAPVRRDEARDEARSRCGWPPDAEVVAYLGFLHPVKGIESLLKAHKEVLKRRPKARLLLVGGAESLALGDEADWYWNKLQTLVGELGLDGTVEMTGYVPEEDASRLLSGADLGVLPFNEGVTLKSGTLLALFAHGLPVVATRPDPPEPDLVDGRLLRLVERRDVAGISVVLSELLADASQRARLGEAGRIYTRNLSWSAIAERHEQVYRASLKRGAKASAAV
;
A
#
# COMPACT_ATOMS: atom_id res chain seq x y z
N MET A 1 15.63 -19.74 15.86
CA MET A 1 14.78 -18.56 15.59
C MET A 1 15.41 -17.80 14.43
N THR A 2 14.73 -17.71 13.29
CA THR A 2 15.33 -17.09 12.09
C THR A 2 15.48 -15.59 12.28
N ARG A 3 16.71 -15.07 12.07
CA ARG A 3 17.02 -13.62 12.16
C ARG A 3 16.90 -12.96 10.80
N VAL A 4 15.90 -12.11 10.64
CA VAL A 4 15.65 -11.36 9.40
C VAL A 4 16.03 -9.89 9.62
N VAL A 5 16.86 -9.32 8.73
CA VAL A 5 17.16 -7.90 8.71
C VAL A 5 16.41 -7.26 7.56
N MET A 6 15.41 -6.45 7.88
CA MET A 6 14.60 -5.72 6.92
C MET A 6 15.21 -4.35 6.64
N VAL A 7 15.37 -4.01 5.38
CA VAL A 7 15.70 -2.65 4.93
C VAL A 7 14.41 -2.01 4.42
N ALA A 8 13.97 -0.97 5.09
CA ALA A 8 12.73 -0.27 4.77
C ALA A 8 13.01 1.22 4.57
N GLY A 9 12.58 1.76 3.43
CA GLY A 9 12.77 3.16 3.07
C GLY A 9 12.11 4.11 4.07
N THR A 10 10.96 3.70 4.61
CA THR A 10 10.18 4.39 5.62
C THR A 10 9.76 3.43 6.72
N TYR A 11 9.48 3.97 7.93
CA TYR A 11 8.90 3.20 9.04
C TYR A 11 7.98 4.11 9.86
N ARG A 12 7.11 3.57 10.72
CA ARG A 12 6.29 4.42 11.60
C ARG A 12 7.17 5.25 12.54
N PRO A 13 6.86 6.52 12.83
CA PRO A 13 5.54 7.16 12.68
C PRO A 13 5.22 7.71 11.28
N GLU A 14 6.10 7.57 10.28
CA GLU A 14 5.82 8.04 8.93
C GLU A 14 4.54 7.42 8.35
N ARG A 15 3.66 8.28 7.82
CA ARG A 15 2.36 7.89 7.28
C ARG A 15 2.49 7.43 5.83
N CYS A 16 2.87 6.17 5.65
CA CYS A 16 3.10 5.53 4.36
C CYS A 16 2.57 4.09 4.37
N GLY A 17 2.01 3.63 3.24
CA GLY A 17 1.49 2.27 3.10
C GLY A 17 2.55 1.19 3.31
N VAL A 18 3.79 1.42 2.85
CA VAL A 18 4.91 0.48 3.03
C VAL A 18 5.34 0.42 4.51
N ALA A 19 5.40 1.56 5.20
CA ALA A 19 5.72 1.59 6.64
C ALA A 19 4.71 0.80 7.46
N HIS A 20 3.42 0.95 7.16
CA HIS A 20 2.34 0.18 7.78
C HIS A 20 2.49 -1.33 7.48
N TYR A 21 2.71 -1.69 6.22
CA TYR A 21 2.92 -3.08 5.81
C TYR A 21 4.08 -3.74 6.58
N VAL A 22 5.23 -3.07 6.66
CA VAL A 22 6.41 -3.59 7.36
C VAL A 22 6.12 -3.81 8.84
N GLN A 23 5.44 -2.86 9.49
CA GLN A 23 5.09 -2.99 10.91
C GLN A 23 4.17 -4.18 11.17
N ARG A 24 3.11 -4.33 10.37
CA ARG A 24 2.13 -5.42 10.51
C ARG A 24 2.75 -6.78 10.19
N LEU A 25 3.54 -6.86 9.12
CA LEU A 25 4.29 -8.08 8.77
C LEU A 25 5.20 -8.51 9.93
N ARG A 26 5.94 -7.58 10.53
CA ARG A 26 6.83 -7.88 11.65
C ARG A 26 6.08 -8.42 12.86
N ALA A 27 4.95 -7.79 13.22
CA ALA A 27 4.13 -8.27 14.33
C ALA A 27 3.66 -9.72 14.08
N ALA A 28 3.17 -10.03 12.89
CA ALA A 28 2.73 -11.38 12.52
C ALA A 28 3.90 -12.39 12.41
N LEU A 29 5.10 -11.96 12.00
CA LEU A 29 6.30 -12.79 12.00
C LEU A 29 6.80 -13.11 13.43
N ASP A 30 6.69 -12.15 14.35
CA ASP A 30 7.04 -12.35 15.77
C ASP A 30 6.17 -13.45 16.41
N GLU A 31 4.85 -13.47 16.13
CA GLU A 31 3.91 -14.52 16.58
C GLU A 31 4.31 -15.91 16.08
N ARG A 32 5.04 -15.97 14.96
CA ARG A 32 5.54 -17.22 14.36
C ARG A 32 6.99 -17.56 14.75
N GLY A 33 7.57 -16.80 15.67
CA GLY A 33 8.93 -17.01 16.15
C GLY A 33 10.03 -16.59 15.17
N VAL A 34 9.74 -15.72 14.20
CA VAL A 34 10.73 -15.10 13.30
C VAL A 34 11.14 -13.75 13.87
N CYS A 35 12.41 -13.60 14.26
CA CYS A 35 12.92 -12.35 14.81
C CYS A 35 13.32 -11.40 13.67
N SER A 36 12.66 -10.25 13.59
CA SER A 36 12.91 -9.24 12.57
C SER A 36 13.47 -7.94 13.14
N PHE A 37 14.55 -7.43 12.52
CA PHE A 37 15.12 -6.11 12.76
C PHE A 37 14.84 -5.20 11.58
N VAL A 38 14.64 -3.91 11.82
CA VAL A 38 14.45 -2.92 10.76
C VAL A 38 15.62 -1.97 10.74
N LEU A 39 16.19 -1.75 9.56
CA LEU A 39 17.15 -0.70 9.26
C LEU A 39 16.45 0.34 8.39
N THR A 40 16.39 1.56 8.87
CA THR A 40 15.72 2.70 8.21
C THR A 40 16.51 3.99 8.45
N THR A 41 15.92 5.15 8.18
CA THR A 41 16.57 6.44 8.48
C THR A 41 16.60 6.73 9.99
N GLU A 42 17.54 7.56 10.42
CA GLU A 42 17.62 8.04 11.81
C GLU A 42 16.33 8.74 12.22
N GLU A 43 15.71 9.48 11.31
CA GLU A 43 14.45 10.18 11.53
C GLU A 43 13.29 9.19 11.75
N ALA A 44 13.09 8.24 10.85
CA ALA A 44 12.03 7.24 10.95
C ALA A 44 12.19 6.31 12.17
N ALA A 45 13.41 6.13 12.67
CA ALA A 45 13.68 5.33 13.85
C ALA A 45 13.54 6.11 15.17
N ARG A 46 13.59 7.45 15.13
CA ARG A 46 13.69 8.32 16.34
C ARG A 46 12.58 8.08 17.35
N ASP A 47 11.35 7.97 16.87
CA ASP A 47 10.16 7.86 17.72
C ASP A 47 9.72 6.40 17.93
N SER A 48 10.51 5.44 17.43
CA SER A 48 10.23 4.03 17.62
C SER A 48 10.61 3.58 19.04
N LYS A 49 9.66 3.02 19.77
CA LYS A 49 9.92 2.38 21.09
C LYS A 49 10.49 0.96 20.93
N ASP A 50 10.46 0.38 19.73
CA ASP A 50 10.99 -0.96 19.47
C ASP A 50 12.50 -0.90 19.25
N GLN A 51 13.26 -1.49 20.16
CA GLN A 51 14.73 -1.54 20.09
C GLN A 51 15.28 -2.28 18.87
N ARG A 52 14.46 -3.06 18.17
CA ARG A 52 14.81 -3.75 16.94
C ARG A 52 14.67 -2.85 15.70
N VAL A 53 14.20 -1.62 15.84
CA VAL A 53 14.18 -0.60 14.79
C VAL A 53 15.40 0.31 14.97
N LYS A 54 16.25 0.41 13.97
CA LYS A 54 17.51 1.14 14.03
C LYS A 54 17.62 2.16 12.91
N GLY A 55 17.98 3.39 13.25
CA GLY A 55 18.43 4.40 12.32
C GLY A 55 19.83 4.02 11.81
N ALA A 56 19.91 3.54 10.59
CA ALA A 56 21.15 3.08 9.96
C ALA A 56 21.76 4.11 9.03
N VAL A 57 20.96 5.07 8.55
CA VAL A 57 21.31 6.08 7.57
C VAL A 57 20.62 7.41 7.88
N ARG A 58 21.18 8.51 7.42
CA ARG A 58 20.53 9.83 7.51
C ARG A 58 19.50 10.03 6.40
N GLY A 59 19.75 9.43 5.25
CA GLY A 59 18.89 9.47 4.08
C GLY A 59 19.18 8.31 3.15
N TRP A 60 18.60 8.34 1.95
CA TRP A 60 18.73 7.28 0.95
C TRP A 60 19.62 7.72 -0.24
N GLY A 61 20.61 8.60 0.02
CA GLY A 61 21.59 9.02 -0.98
C GLY A 61 22.77 8.04 -1.13
N LEU A 62 23.55 8.19 -2.20
CA LEU A 62 24.77 7.38 -2.39
C LEU A 62 25.77 7.48 -1.22
N PRO A 63 25.95 8.65 -0.57
CA PRO A 63 26.83 8.76 0.59
C PRO A 63 26.41 7.93 1.81
N ASP A 64 25.14 7.59 1.92
CA ASP A 64 24.59 6.81 3.06
C ASP A 64 24.81 5.31 2.89
N LEU A 65 25.07 4.85 1.67
CA LEU A 65 25.14 3.43 1.32
C LEU A 65 26.23 2.64 2.08
N PRO A 66 27.45 3.18 2.31
CA PRO A 66 28.45 2.47 3.14
C PRO A 66 28.01 2.28 4.58
N ALA A 67 27.24 3.22 5.14
CA ALA A 67 26.67 3.08 6.50
C ALA A 67 25.61 1.97 6.52
N LEU A 68 24.73 1.93 5.53
CA LEU A 68 23.71 0.87 5.39
C LEU A 68 24.35 -0.51 5.29
N VAL A 69 25.36 -0.68 4.40
CA VAL A 69 26.05 -1.96 4.22
C VAL A 69 26.69 -2.42 5.54
N ARG A 70 27.39 -1.53 6.25
CA ARG A 70 27.96 -1.84 7.56
C ARG A 70 26.91 -2.22 8.60
N ALA A 71 25.76 -1.52 8.60
CA ALA A 71 24.66 -1.82 9.54
C ALA A 71 24.05 -3.20 9.27
N VAL A 72 23.82 -3.56 8.00
CA VAL A 72 23.34 -4.88 7.60
C VAL A 72 24.34 -5.96 8.03
N CYS A 73 25.63 -5.82 7.71
CA CYS A 73 26.65 -6.82 8.05
C CYS A 73 26.79 -6.99 9.57
N ARG A 74 26.75 -5.89 10.36
CA ARG A 74 26.83 -5.96 11.83
C ARG A 74 25.63 -6.60 12.49
N ALA A 75 24.47 -6.59 11.83
CA ALA A 75 23.27 -7.23 12.33
C ALA A 75 23.30 -8.77 12.14
N GLU A 76 24.32 -9.32 11.46
CA GLU A 76 24.50 -10.74 11.21
C GLU A 76 23.20 -11.44 10.75
N PRO A 77 22.62 -11.00 9.62
CA PRO A 77 21.37 -11.55 9.14
C PRO A 77 21.52 -12.98 8.69
N GLU A 78 20.53 -13.83 9.00
CA GLU A 78 20.33 -15.08 8.29
C GLU A 78 19.61 -14.83 6.96
N VAL A 79 18.72 -13.82 6.91
CA VAL A 79 18.03 -13.36 5.71
C VAL A 79 18.02 -11.83 5.69
N ILE A 80 18.34 -11.24 4.54
CA ILE A 80 18.17 -9.81 4.29
C ILE A 80 16.86 -9.64 3.50
N HIS A 81 15.99 -8.72 3.94
CA HIS A 81 14.72 -8.48 3.28
C HIS A 81 14.54 -7.00 2.96
N VAL A 82 14.60 -6.62 1.69
CA VAL A 82 14.37 -5.25 1.22
C VAL A 82 12.90 -5.03 0.90
N GLN A 83 12.32 -3.95 1.44
CA GLN A 83 10.96 -3.53 1.15
C GLN A 83 11.01 -2.42 0.09
N HIS A 84 10.76 -2.76 -1.17
CA HIS A 84 10.97 -1.85 -2.28
C HIS A 84 9.69 -1.18 -2.77
N ALA A 85 9.69 0.15 -2.69
CA ALA A 85 8.80 1.08 -3.39
C ALA A 85 9.57 2.39 -3.57
N ALA A 86 9.60 2.95 -4.76
CA ALA A 86 10.42 4.12 -5.09
C ALA A 86 10.15 5.33 -4.18
N GLY A 87 8.87 5.62 -3.90
CA GLY A 87 8.44 6.69 -3.02
C GLY A 87 8.90 6.52 -1.58
N ALA A 88 8.97 5.27 -1.06
CA ALA A 88 9.44 5.00 0.29
C ALA A 88 10.91 5.37 0.50
N TYR A 89 11.71 5.41 -0.54
CA TYR A 89 13.11 5.85 -0.53
C TYR A 89 13.28 7.30 -0.99
N GLY A 90 12.21 8.11 -1.01
CA GLY A 90 12.25 9.49 -1.48
C GLY A 90 12.76 9.61 -2.91
N PHE A 91 12.44 8.64 -3.77
CA PHE A 91 12.92 8.54 -5.15
C PHE A 91 14.45 8.52 -5.30
N LYS A 92 15.17 8.15 -4.24
CA LYS A 92 16.64 7.96 -4.30
C LYS A 92 16.96 6.52 -4.71
N ARG A 93 18.09 6.37 -5.44
CA ARG A 93 18.44 5.10 -6.09
C ARG A 93 19.62 4.36 -5.44
N ALA A 94 20.10 4.82 -4.28
CA ALA A 94 21.24 4.20 -3.62
C ALA A 94 20.99 2.73 -3.25
N VAL A 95 19.78 2.40 -2.80
CA VAL A 95 19.40 1.02 -2.43
C VAL A 95 19.57 0.02 -3.57
N PHE A 96 19.54 0.48 -4.84
CA PHE A 96 19.73 -0.36 -6.02
C PHE A 96 21.14 -0.95 -6.13
N PHE A 97 22.12 -0.33 -5.48
CA PHE A 97 23.50 -0.83 -5.41
C PHE A 97 23.75 -1.72 -4.18
N LEU A 98 22.75 -1.90 -3.33
CA LEU A 98 22.91 -2.68 -2.10
C LEU A 98 23.34 -4.14 -2.36
N PRO A 99 22.77 -4.90 -3.32
CA PRO A 99 23.17 -6.30 -3.52
C PRO A 99 24.64 -6.49 -3.83
N PRO A 100 25.25 -5.83 -4.84
CA PRO A 100 26.67 -6.02 -5.14
C PRO A 100 27.57 -5.54 -3.99
N LEU A 101 27.21 -4.49 -3.26
CA LEU A 101 28.00 -3.98 -2.15
C LEU A 101 27.97 -4.91 -0.93
N LEU A 102 26.84 -5.53 -0.64
CA LEU A 102 26.75 -6.56 0.38
C LEU A 102 27.64 -7.76 0.05
N ARG A 103 27.63 -8.23 -1.20
CA ARG A 103 28.51 -9.32 -1.64
C ARG A 103 29.98 -8.93 -1.55
N ALA A 104 30.35 -7.72 -1.96
CA ALA A 104 31.71 -7.19 -1.82
C ALA A 104 32.16 -7.06 -0.36
N ALA A 105 31.23 -6.75 0.56
CA ALA A 105 31.49 -6.69 2.00
C ALA A 105 31.50 -8.09 2.67
N GLY A 106 31.37 -9.17 1.91
CA GLY A 106 31.40 -10.56 2.43
C GLY A 106 30.07 -11.04 3.04
N CYS A 107 29.01 -10.24 2.97
CA CYS A 107 27.70 -10.66 3.43
C CYS A 107 27.06 -11.62 2.43
N ARG A 108 26.91 -12.89 2.83
CA ARG A 108 26.40 -13.99 1.98
C ARG A 108 24.98 -14.42 2.31
N ALA A 109 24.31 -13.76 3.27
CA ALA A 109 22.93 -14.04 3.59
C ALA A 109 22.04 -13.89 2.33
N PRO A 110 21.04 -14.76 2.13
CA PRO A 110 20.11 -14.65 1.01
C PRO A 110 19.35 -13.32 1.08
N LEU A 111 19.21 -12.70 -0.09
CA LEU A 111 18.51 -11.43 -0.26
C LEU A 111 17.12 -11.68 -0.83
N VAL A 112 16.10 -11.32 -0.06
CA VAL A 112 14.69 -11.29 -0.47
C VAL A 112 14.29 -9.86 -0.71
N THR A 113 13.57 -9.57 -1.78
CA THR A 113 13.02 -8.24 -2.03
C THR A 113 11.52 -8.32 -2.24
N THR A 114 10.74 -7.61 -1.40
CA THR A 114 9.32 -7.38 -1.68
C THR A 114 9.17 -6.17 -2.57
N VAL A 115 8.56 -6.35 -3.74
CA VAL A 115 8.32 -5.32 -4.75
C VAL A 115 6.87 -4.87 -4.62
N HIS A 116 6.68 -3.68 -4.01
CA HIS A 116 5.36 -3.06 -3.86
C HIS A 116 4.93 -2.31 -5.11
N GLU A 117 5.92 -1.71 -5.82
CA GLU A 117 5.73 -0.93 -7.04
C GLU A 117 6.85 -1.23 -8.02
N TYR A 118 6.50 -1.33 -9.31
CA TYR A 118 7.45 -1.54 -10.41
C TYR A 118 6.77 -1.27 -11.75
N GLY A 119 7.56 -0.82 -12.75
CA GLY A 119 7.12 -0.70 -14.13
C GLY A 119 6.74 0.73 -14.55
N TRP A 120 6.97 1.73 -13.73
CA TRP A 120 6.59 3.12 -14.00
C TRP A 120 7.72 4.14 -13.84
N TRP A 121 8.87 3.78 -13.26
CA TRP A 121 9.97 4.69 -12.94
C TRP A 121 11.31 4.15 -13.44
N GLU A 122 11.88 4.78 -14.45
CA GLU A 122 13.15 4.38 -15.02
C GLU A 122 14.31 5.25 -14.54
N TRP A 123 15.51 4.68 -14.63
CA TRP A 123 16.74 5.38 -14.30
C TRP A 123 17.08 6.42 -15.37
N GLU A 124 17.16 7.69 -14.97
CA GLU A 124 17.53 8.83 -15.81
C GLU A 124 18.60 9.66 -15.13
N PRO A 125 19.89 9.34 -15.34
CA PRO A 125 20.98 10.10 -14.75
C PRO A 125 21.12 11.47 -15.40
N CYS A 126 21.28 12.51 -14.55
CA CYS A 126 21.56 13.86 -15.03
C CYS A 126 22.93 13.96 -15.71
N GLY A 127 23.03 14.76 -16.78
CA GLY A 127 24.29 15.06 -17.44
C GLY A 127 24.84 13.98 -18.40
N VAL A 128 24.10 12.90 -18.61
CA VAL A 128 24.46 11.86 -19.59
C VAL A 128 23.51 11.95 -20.78
N PRO A 129 23.98 11.91 -22.04
CA PRO A 129 23.11 11.91 -23.21
C PRO A 129 22.10 10.76 -23.16
N SER A 130 20.83 11.06 -23.38
CA SER A 130 19.72 10.08 -23.24
C SER A 130 19.92 8.82 -24.11
N ARG A 131 20.52 8.96 -25.30
CA ARG A 131 20.87 7.82 -26.17
C ARG A 131 21.90 6.87 -25.53
N ALA A 132 22.92 7.41 -24.86
CA ALA A 132 23.96 6.61 -24.20
C ALA A 132 23.36 5.88 -22.98
N VAL A 133 22.49 6.56 -22.21
CA VAL A 133 21.75 5.97 -21.10
C VAL A 133 20.88 4.82 -21.58
N GLU A 134 20.16 5.00 -22.68
CA GLU A 134 19.26 3.97 -23.25
C GLU A 134 20.02 2.74 -23.74
N VAL A 135 21.16 2.94 -24.41
CA VAL A 135 22.06 1.83 -24.81
C VAL A 135 22.57 1.08 -23.59
N LEU A 136 23.00 1.78 -22.54
CA LEU A 136 23.47 1.18 -21.30
C LEU A 136 22.37 0.39 -20.58
N LYS A 137 21.18 0.98 -20.41
CA LYS A 137 20.02 0.31 -19.82
C LYS A 137 19.70 -0.98 -20.56
N THR A 138 19.58 -0.89 -21.89
CA THR A 138 19.24 -2.04 -22.75
C THR A 138 20.30 -3.12 -22.70
N TRP A 139 21.57 -2.75 -22.76
CA TRP A 139 22.68 -3.70 -22.67
C TRP A 139 22.68 -4.48 -21.36
N GLY A 140 22.58 -3.76 -20.23
CA GLY A 140 22.62 -4.39 -18.90
C GLY A 140 21.41 -5.29 -18.65
N GLN A 141 20.22 -4.83 -19.05
CA GLN A 141 18.99 -5.61 -18.92
C GLN A 141 19.04 -6.88 -19.76
N ARG A 142 19.44 -6.81 -21.04
CA ARG A 142 19.58 -8.00 -21.92
C ARG A 142 20.61 -9.01 -21.40
N ARG A 143 21.62 -8.55 -20.68
CA ARG A 143 22.66 -9.38 -20.07
C ARG A 143 22.29 -9.90 -18.69
N GLY A 144 21.15 -9.48 -18.12
CA GLY A 144 20.74 -9.84 -16.76
C GLY A 144 21.62 -9.26 -15.66
N VAL A 145 22.38 -8.20 -15.96
CA VAL A 145 23.31 -7.56 -15.01
C VAL A 145 22.56 -6.59 -14.10
N TRP A 146 21.71 -5.76 -14.69
CA TRP A 146 20.85 -4.83 -13.98
C TRP A 146 19.51 -4.64 -14.69
N ASP A 147 18.56 -4.13 -13.96
CA ASP A 147 17.28 -3.69 -14.48
C ASP A 147 17.29 -2.18 -14.79
N ARG A 148 16.55 -1.75 -15.80
CA ARG A 148 16.44 -0.35 -16.24
C ARG A 148 15.74 0.56 -15.22
N GLU A 149 14.95 0.00 -14.30
CA GLU A 149 14.25 0.72 -13.24
C GLU A 149 15.00 0.61 -11.91
N ASP A 150 15.26 -0.58 -11.44
CA ASP A 150 15.75 -0.89 -10.08
C ASP A 150 17.23 -1.29 -10.01
N GLY A 151 17.97 -1.04 -11.08
CA GLY A 151 19.42 -1.29 -11.11
C GLY A 151 19.76 -2.75 -10.76
N PHE A 152 20.57 -2.96 -9.73
CA PHE A 152 20.97 -4.31 -9.30
C PHE A 152 20.03 -4.95 -8.28
N LEU A 153 18.97 -4.27 -7.84
CA LEU A 153 18.16 -4.75 -6.73
C LEU A 153 17.43 -6.04 -7.09
N LEU A 154 16.68 -6.05 -8.21
CA LEU A 154 15.93 -7.23 -8.62
C LEU A 154 16.87 -8.35 -9.08
N THR A 155 17.84 -8.02 -9.94
CA THR A 155 18.76 -9.02 -10.52
C THR A 155 19.68 -9.64 -9.47
N GLY A 156 20.03 -8.90 -8.42
CA GLY A 156 20.87 -9.35 -7.30
C GLY A 156 20.10 -10.04 -6.17
N SER A 157 18.76 -10.06 -6.22
CA SER A 157 17.93 -10.74 -5.23
C SER A 157 17.84 -12.24 -5.49
N ASP A 158 17.92 -13.03 -4.44
CA ASP A 158 17.76 -14.49 -4.51
C ASP A 158 16.27 -14.89 -4.66
N VAL A 159 15.37 -14.07 -4.09
CA VAL A 159 13.92 -14.23 -4.19
C VAL A 159 13.25 -12.87 -4.30
N LEU A 160 12.24 -12.79 -5.15
CA LEU A 160 11.36 -11.64 -5.29
C LEU A 160 9.95 -11.99 -4.79
N LEU A 161 9.40 -11.14 -3.93
CA LEU A 161 8.02 -11.20 -3.50
C LEU A 161 7.26 -10.07 -4.20
N THR A 162 6.22 -10.39 -4.96
CA THR A 162 5.37 -9.40 -5.62
C THR A 162 4.05 -9.28 -4.88
N THR A 163 3.58 -8.06 -4.67
CA THR A 163 2.31 -7.80 -3.95
C THR A 163 1.13 -7.59 -4.88
N ASN A 164 1.37 -7.48 -6.19
CA ASN A 164 0.32 -7.22 -7.17
C ASN A 164 0.68 -7.75 -8.58
N THR A 165 -0.36 -7.98 -9.38
CA THR A 165 -0.25 -8.54 -10.74
C THR A 165 0.54 -7.64 -11.67
N HIS A 166 0.38 -6.30 -11.56
CA HIS A 166 1.05 -5.35 -12.45
C HIS A 166 2.58 -5.45 -12.31
N ALA A 167 3.10 -5.40 -11.08
CA ALA A 167 4.54 -5.56 -10.85
C ALA A 167 5.05 -6.91 -11.35
N GLU A 168 4.30 -8.00 -11.10
CA GLU A 168 4.66 -9.34 -11.55
C GLU A 168 4.72 -9.45 -13.07
N THR A 169 3.70 -8.96 -13.78
CA THR A 169 3.67 -8.95 -15.24
C THR A 169 4.80 -8.11 -15.81
N SER A 170 4.98 -6.88 -15.31
CA SER A 170 6.05 -5.99 -15.78
C SER A 170 7.45 -6.56 -15.54
N ILE A 171 7.69 -7.23 -14.40
CA ILE A 171 8.97 -7.91 -14.14
C ILE A 171 9.13 -9.10 -15.09
N THR A 172 8.09 -9.90 -15.30
CA THR A 172 8.14 -11.07 -16.18
C THR A 172 8.42 -10.67 -17.63
N GLU A 173 7.82 -9.58 -18.10
CA GLU A 173 8.06 -9.06 -19.46
C GLU A 173 9.47 -8.50 -19.63
N ARG A 174 9.97 -7.75 -18.65
CA ARG A 174 11.29 -7.10 -18.73
C ARG A 174 12.45 -8.05 -18.37
N LEU A 175 12.24 -8.96 -17.43
CA LEU A 175 13.25 -9.83 -16.81
C LEU A 175 12.73 -11.27 -16.70
N PRO A 176 12.40 -11.94 -17.84
CA PRO A 176 11.71 -13.23 -17.84
C PRO A 176 12.46 -14.34 -17.06
N TRP A 177 13.79 -14.26 -16.97
CA TRP A 177 14.60 -15.22 -16.22
C TRP A 177 14.42 -15.14 -14.69
N LEU A 178 13.82 -14.04 -14.18
CA LEU A 178 13.52 -13.90 -12.75
C LEU A 178 12.21 -14.60 -12.36
N SER A 179 11.38 -15.04 -13.30
CA SER A 179 10.08 -15.66 -13.03
C SER A 179 10.17 -16.86 -12.07
N SER A 180 11.25 -17.66 -12.16
CA SER A 180 11.49 -18.78 -11.25
C SER A 180 11.86 -18.39 -9.81
N ARG A 181 12.17 -17.12 -9.58
CA ARG A 181 12.51 -16.56 -8.26
C ARG A 181 11.37 -15.71 -7.68
N MET A 182 10.29 -15.51 -8.45
CA MET A 182 9.15 -14.71 -8.02
C MET A 182 8.11 -15.55 -7.29
N HIS A 183 7.56 -14.98 -6.22
CA HIS A 183 6.46 -15.54 -5.47
C HIS A 183 5.46 -14.42 -5.17
N ARG A 184 4.18 -14.65 -5.45
CA ARG A 184 3.15 -13.69 -5.10
C ARG A 184 2.77 -13.82 -3.63
N VAL A 185 2.73 -12.67 -2.96
CA VAL A 185 2.18 -12.50 -1.63
C VAL A 185 1.09 -11.43 -1.74
N PRO A 186 -0.19 -11.78 -1.65
CA PRO A 186 -1.27 -10.80 -1.77
C PRO A 186 -1.20 -9.77 -0.65
N LEU A 187 -1.77 -8.59 -0.91
CA LEU A 187 -1.96 -7.60 0.14
C LEU A 187 -3.12 -8.00 1.07
N VAL A 188 -3.12 -7.40 2.24
CA VAL A 188 -4.17 -7.52 3.26
C VAL A 188 -4.80 -6.16 3.49
N ALA A 189 -5.97 -6.13 4.07
CA ALA A 189 -6.60 -4.91 4.55
C ALA A 189 -5.64 -4.10 5.43
N ASN A 190 -5.60 -2.80 5.23
CA ASN A 190 -4.78 -1.89 6.03
C ASN A 190 -5.47 -1.44 7.32
N VAL A 191 -6.74 -1.78 7.49
CA VAL A 191 -7.53 -1.61 8.71
C VAL A 191 -8.24 -2.92 8.99
N ASP A 192 -7.95 -3.53 10.15
CA ASP A 192 -8.59 -4.76 10.58
C ASP A 192 -10.03 -4.47 11.06
N THR A 193 -10.91 -5.48 10.98
CA THR A 193 -12.28 -5.35 11.46
C THR A 193 -12.33 -5.40 12.98
N ALA A 194 -12.87 -4.35 13.62
CA ALA A 194 -13.13 -4.35 15.05
C ALA A 194 -14.29 -5.31 15.40
N PRO A 195 -14.24 -5.96 16.57
CA PRO A 195 -15.32 -6.82 17.06
C PRO A 195 -16.48 -5.98 17.60
N VAL A 196 -17.19 -5.28 16.74
CA VAL A 196 -18.33 -4.42 17.05
C VAL A 196 -19.57 -4.92 16.32
N ARG A 197 -20.73 -4.85 16.97
CA ARG A 197 -22.01 -5.13 16.30
C ARG A 197 -22.32 -4.02 15.32
N ARG A 198 -22.83 -4.38 14.14
CA ARG A 198 -23.11 -3.40 13.09
C ARG A 198 -24.09 -2.31 13.53
N ASP A 199 -25.11 -2.67 14.28
CA ASP A 199 -26.12 -1.72 14.76
C ASP A 199 -25.48 -0.68 15.70
N GLU A 200 -24.65 -1.13 16.65
CA GLU A 200 -23.90 -0.27 17.57
C GLU A 200 -22.96 0.67 16.81
N ALA A 201 -22.22 0.13 15.83
CA ALA A 201 -21.31 0.93 15.00
C ALA A 201 -22.06 1.98 14.15
N ARG A 202 -23.27 1.63 13.67
CA ARG A 202 -24.13 2.57 12.93
C ARG A 202 -24.57 3.75 13.79
N ASP A 203 -25.03 3.47 14.99
CA ASP A 203 -25.47 4.50 15.95
C ASP A 203 -24.30 5.37 16.40
N GLU A 204 -23.15 4.75 16.69
CA GLU A 204 -21.91 5.43 17.08
C GLU A 204 -21.41 6.38 15.97
N ALA A 205 -21.32 5.89 14.73
CA ALA A 205 -20.82 6.69 13.60
C ALA A 205 -21.72 7.92 13.33
N ARG A 206 -23.04 7.75 13.40
CA ARG A 206 -23.99 8.85 13.19
C ARG A 206 -23.96 9.85 14.34
N SER A 207 -23.97 9.36 15.57
CA SER A 207 -23.88 10.21 16.77
C SER A 207 -22.59 11.01 16.80
N ARG A 208 -21.46 10.38 16.48
CA ARG A 208 -20.14 11.03 16.44
C ARG A 208 -20.07 12.17 15.42
N CYS A 209 -20.74 12.01 14.29
CA CYS A 209 -20.80 13.04 13.23
C CYS A 209 -21.99 14.01 13.39
N GLY A 210 -22.80 13.89 14.42
CA GLY A 210 -24.00 14.72 14.62
C GLY A 210 -25.08 14.49 13.57
N TRP A 211 -25.13 13.30 12.95
CA TRP A 211 -26.09 12.95 11.90
C TRP A 211 -27.33 12.25 12.45
N PRO A 212 -28.47 12.37 11.74
CA PRO A 212 -29.70 11.64 12.12
C PRO A 212 -29.46 10.10 12.13
N PRO A 213 -30.19 9.34 12.96
CA PRO A 213 -30.06 7.88 13.03
C PRO A 213 -30.35 7.17 11.69
N ASP A 214 -31.19 7.75 10.85
CA ASP A 214 -31.58 7.25 9.53
C ASP A 214 -30.72 7.78 8.37
N ALA A 215 -29.60 8.46 8.68
CA ALA A 215 -28.63 8.90 7.68
C ALA A 215 -28.06 7.71 6.90
N GLU A 216 -27.86 7.89 5.60
CA GLU A 216 -27.25 6.93 4.68
C GLU A 216 -25.78 7.29 4.49
N VAL A 217 -24.87 6.52 5.09
CA VAL A 217 -23.45 6.89 5.17
C VAL A 217 -22.64 6.24 4.06
N VAL A 218 -22.03 7.07 3.22
CA VAL A 218 -21.03 6.68 2.22
C VAL A 218 -19.66 6.98 2.80
N ALA A 219 -18.81 5.99 2.94
CA ALA A 219 -17.47 6.13 3.54
C ALA A 219 -16.36 6.05 2.49
N TYR A 220 -15.43 6.98 2.55
CA TYR A 220 -14.10 6.91 1.95
C TYR A 220 -13.09 6.54 3.04
N LEU A 221 -12.11 5.71 2.71
CA LEU A 221 -10.98 5.40 3.58
C LEU A 221 -9.67 5.70 2.86
N GLY A 222 -8.76 6.40 3.51
CA GLY A 222 -7.38 6.59 3.05
C GLY A 222 -6.88 8.03 3.19
N PHE A 223 -5.61 8.25 2.85
CA PHE A 223 -5.05 9.59 2.81
C PHE A 223 -5.79 10.46 1.80
N LEU A 224 -6.08 11.71 2.20
CA LEU A 224 -6.62 12.72 1.31
C LEU A 224 -5.46 13.28 0.46
N HIS A 225 -5.45 12.94 -0.81
CA HIS A 225 -4.41 13.32 -1.76
C HIS A 225 -5.05 13.62 -3.12
N PRO A 226 -4.54 14.58 -3.91
CA PRO A 226 -5.13 14.94 -5.21
C PRO A 226 -5.39 13.76 -6.15
N VAL A 227 -4.51 12.75 -6.17
CA VAL A 227 -4.68 11.54 -7.01
C VAL A 227 -5.85 10.65 -6.56
N LYS A 228 -6.41 10.88 -5.36
CA LYS A 228 -7.52 10.09 -4.80
C LYS A 228 -8.91 10.54 -5.24
N GLY A 229 -9.01 11.65 -6.01
CA GLY A 229 -10.25 12.08 -6.63
C GLY A 229 -11.31 12.60 -5.66
N ILE A 230 -10.91 13.11 -4.48
CA ILE A 230 -11.84 13.61 -3.45
C ILE A 230 -12.68 14.76 -3.96
N GLU A 231 -12.12 15.65 -4.77
CA GLU A 231 -12.85 16.77 -5.38
C GLU A 231 -14.00 16.28 -6.29
N SER A 232 -13.78 15.21 -7.04
CA SER A 232 -14.82 14.58 -7.87
C SER A 232 -15.90 13.92 -6.99
N LEU A 233 -15.51 13.33 -5.88
CA LEU A 233 -16.42 12.72 -4.91
C LEU A 233 -17.32 13.77 -4.23
N LEU A 234 -16.77 14.90 -3.80
CA LEU A 234 -17.52 16.00 -3.22
C LEU A 234 -18.58 16.55 -4.20
N LYS A 235 -18.18 16.73 -5.47
CA LYS A 235 -19.12 17.15 -6.53
C LYS A 235 -20.21 16.10 -6.76
N ALA A 236 -19.85 14.83 -6.78
CA ALA A 236 -20.80 13.73 -6.93
C ALA A 236 -21.75 13.63 -5.72
N HIS A 237 -21.26 13.86 -4.50
CA HIS A 237 -22.11 13.87 -3.30
C HIS A 237 -23.17 14.97 -3.36
N LYS A 238 -22.83 16.15 -3.86
CA LYS A 238 -23.84 17.21 -4.12
C LYS A 238 -24.98 16.73 -5.02
N GLU A 239 -24.66 15.96 -6.06
CA GLU A 239 -25.68 15.39 -6.96
C GLU A 239 -26.46 14.24 -6.30
N VAL A 240 -25.81 13.45 -5.44
CA VAL A 240 -26.46 12.40 -4.64
C VAL A 240 -27.51 13.02 -3.71
N LEU A 241 -27.20 14.12 -3.02
CA LEU A 241 -28.12 14.79 -2.09
C LEU A 241 -29.44 15.23 -2.74
N LYS A 242 -29.45 15.56 -4.04
CA LYS A 242 -30.69 15.90 -4.78
C LYS A 242 -31.66 14.72 -4.86
N ARG A 243 -31.15 13.50 -4.88
CA ARG A 243 -31.96 12.25 -4.98
C ARG A 243 -32.12 11.56 -3.64
N ARG A 244 -31.14 11.72 -2.76
CA ARG A 244 -31.02 11.06 -1.46
C ARG A 244 -30.66 12.09 -0.37
N PRO A 245 -31.64 12.90 0.11
CA PRO A 245 -31.34 13.98 1.07
C PRO A 245 -30.76 13.51 2.42
N LYS A 246 -30.94 12.22 2.74
CA LYS A 246 -30.39 11.57 3.94
C LYS A 246 -28.94 11.07 3.76
N ALA A 247 -28.38 11.17 2.55
CA ALA A 247 -27.00 10.75 2.30
C ALA A 247 -26.00 11.62 3.09
N ARG A 248 -24.97 10.98 3.61
CA ARG A 248 -23.85 11.62 4.30
C ARG A 248 -22.55 11.04 3.78
N LEU A 249 -21.53 11.89 3.67
CA LEU A 249 -20.20 11.48 3.20
C LEU A 249 -19.20 11.54 4.35
N LEU A 250 -18.60 10.40 4.66
CA LEU A 250 -17.60 10.24 5.70
C LEU A 250 -16.23 10.02 5.07
N LEU A 251 -15.31 10.98 5.21
CA LEU A 251 -13.94 10.89 4.74
C LEU A 251 -13.04 10.49 5.91
N VAL A 252 -12.74 9.17 6.01
CA VAL A 252 -11.91 8.61 7.07
C VAL A 252 -10.45 8.66 6.66
N GLY A 253 -9.70 9.61 7.23
CA GLY A 253 -8.29 9.84 6.97
C GLY A 253 -7.94 11.31 6.82
N GLY A 254 -6.64 11.63 6.95
CA GLY A 254 -6.11 13.00 6.85
C GLY A 254 -5.30 13.22 5.57
N ALA A 255 -4.91 14.46 5.33
CA ALA A 255 -4.02 14.85 4.25
C ALA A 255 -2.53 14.64 4.62
N GLU A 256 -2.22 14.53 5.92
CA GLU A 256 -0.84 14.33 6.39
C GLU A 256 -0.32 12.97 5.94
N SER A 257 0.52 12.98 4.94
CA SER A 257 1.16 11.79 4.37
C SER A 257 2.55 12.14 3.86
N LEU A 258 3.42 11.13 3.78
CA LEU A 258 4.75 11.31 3.21
C LEU A 258 4.71 11.86 1.77
N ALA A 259 3.66 11.57 1.02
CA ALA A 259 3.53 12.00 -0.37
C ALA A 259 3.20 13.50 -0.53
N LEU A 260 2.49 14.10 0.43
CA LEU A 260 2.15 15.53 0.42
C LEU A 260 3.15 16.38 1.21
N GLY A 261 3.82 15.83 2.23
CA GLY A 261 4.74 16.59 3.06
C GLY A 261 4.12 17.91 3.54
N ASP A 262 4.81 19.01 3.25
CA ASP A 262 4.41 20.37 3.66
C ASP A 262 3.13 20.88 2.95
N GLU A 263 2.65 20.21 1.89
CA GLU A 263 1.41 20.60 1.18
C GLU A 263 0.14 20.01 1.82
N ALA A 264 0.28 19.22 2.88
CA ALA A 264 -0.85 18.54 3.52
C ALA A 264 -1.91 19.53 4.03
N ASP A 265 -1.49 20.57 4.77
CA ASP A 265 -2.40 21.59 5.31
C ASP A 265 -3.10 22.38 4.20
N TRP A 266 -2.36 22.72 3.14
CA TRP A 266 -2.94 23.39 1.99
C TRP A 266 -4.03 22.55 1.33
N TYR A 267 -3.78 21.25 1.13
CA TYR A 267 -4.76 20.36 0.49
C TYR A 267 -5.98 20.13 1.39
N TRP A 268 -5.78 19.98 2.68
CA TRP A 268 -6.87 19.89 3.66
C TRP A 268 -7.76 21.12 3.62
N ASN A 269 -7.19 22.33 3.71
CA ASN A 269 -7.92 23.59 3.65
C ASN A 269 -8.65 23.78 2.32
N LYS A 270 -8.03 23.38 1.19
CA LYS A 270 -8.67 23.37 -0.13
C LYS A 270 -9.94 22.52 -0.14
N LEU A 271 -9.91 21.31 0.44
CA LEU A 271 -11.09 20.45 0.51
C LEU A 271 -12.17 21.03 1.41
N GLN A 272 -11.83 21.63 2.55
CA GLN A 272 -12.79 22.30 3.42
C GLN A 272 -13.47 23.49 2.71
N THR A 273 -12.68 24.31 2.02
CA THR A 273 -13.22 25.40 1.19
C THR A 273 -14.19 24.87 0.15
N LEU A 274 -13.85 23.78 -0.55
CA LEU A 274 -14.71 23.16 -1.56
C LEU A 274 -16.01 22.62 -0.95
N VAL A 275 -15.99 22.07 0.26
CA VAL A 275 -17.21 21.65 0.98
C VAL A 275 -18.16 22.84 1.17
N GLY A 276 -17.66 23.98 1.66
CA GLY A 276 -18.44 25.21 1.81
C GLY A 276 -18.97 25.76 0.49
N GLU A 277 -18.12 25.87 -0.55
CA GLU A 277 -18.52 26.35 -1.89
C GLU A 277 -19.60 25.49 -2.54
N LEU A 278 -19.59 24.18 -2.28
CA LEU A 278 -20.61 23.27 -2.79
C LEU A 278 -21.88 23.25 -1.93
N GLY A 279 -21.89 23.90 -0.76
CA GLY A 279 -23.02 23.89 0.18
C GLY A 279 -23.23 22.52 0.84
N LEU A 280 -22.17 21.84 1.19
CA LEU A 280 -22.18 20.47 1.75
C LEU A 280 -21.99 20.44 3.27
N ASP A 281 -21.96 21.61 3.92
CA ASP A 281 -21.82 21.72 5.37
C ASP A 281 -22.87 20.87 6.10
N GLY A 282 -22.42 20.13 7.13
CA GLY A 282 -23.26 19.19 7.89
C GLY A 282 -23.62 17.89 7.15
N THR A 283 -23.26 17.74 5.87
CA THR A 283 -23.45 16.50 5.11
C THR A 283 -22.15 15.74 4.82
N VAL A 284 -21.01 16.39 5.03
CA VAL A 284 -19.66 15.83 4.87
C VAL A 284 -18.93 15.93 6.20
N GLU A 285 -18.33 14.84 6.63
CA GLU A 285 -17.42 14.78 7.77
C GLU A 285 -16.02 14.37 7.30
N MET A 286 -15.01 15.14 7.68
CA MET A 286 -13.62 14.90 7.42
C MET A 286 -12.93 14.61 8.76
N THR A 287 -12.65 13.32 9.05
CA THR A 287 -12.18 12.92 10.40
C THR A 287 -10.75 13.33 10.72
N GLY A 288 -9.94 13.67 9.71
CA GLY A 288 -8.50 13.66 9.88
C GLY A 288 -7.98 12.24 10.13
N TYR A 289 -6.74 12.14 10.55
CA TYR A 289 -6.18 10.85 10.94
C TYR A 289 -6.82 10.37 12.24
N VAL A 290 -7.35 9.16 12.22
CA VAL A 290 -7.90 8.48 13.40
C VAL A 290 -7.16 7.17 13.64
N PRO A 291 -7.11 6.66 14.90
CA PRO A 291 -6.60 5.33 15.19
C PRO A 291 -7.31 4.25 14.39
N GLU A 292 -6.62 3.12 14.15
CA GLU A 292 -7.14 2.02 13.34
C GLU A 292 -8.45 1.46 13.87
N GLU A 293 -8.60 1.34 15.19
CA GLU A 293 -9.82 0.86 15.82
C GLU A 293 -11.00 1.81 15.58
N ASP A 294 -10.78 3.13 15.70
CA ASP A 294 -11.81 4.14 15.41
C ASP A 294 -12.20 4.13 13.92
N ALA A 295 -11.20 4.02 13.03
CA ALA A 295 -11.47 3.88 11.59
C ALA A 295 -12.34 2.65 11.32
N SER A 296 -12.01 1.51 11.93
CA SER A 296 -12.79 0.28 11.78
C SER A 296 -14.22 0.42 12.29
N ARG A 297 -14.45 1.06 13.44
CA ARG A 297 -15.79 1.34 13.98
C ARG A 297 -16.61 2.21 13.03
N LEU A 298 -16.01 3.29 12.53
CA LEU A 298 -16.64 4.18 11.55
C LEU A 298 -17.02 3.46 10.26
N LEU A 299 -16.12 2.62 9.71
CA LEU A 299 -16.41 1.80 8.53
C LEU A 299 -17.51 0.77 8.79
N SER A 300 -17.50 0.11 9.94
CA SER A 300 -18.56 -0.86 10.32
C SER A 300 -19.94 -0.20 10.40
N GLY A 301 -19.98 1.12 10.71
CA GLY A 301 -21.21 1.92 10.77
C GLY A 301 -21.67 2.48 9.42
N ALA A 302 -20.86 2.40 8.36
CA ALA A 302 -21.21 2.91 7.04
C ALA A 302 -22.15 1.96 6.26
N ASP A 303 -22.80 2.50 5.22
CA ASP A 303 -23.70 1.76 4.33
C ASP A 303 -23.02 1.39 3.00
N LEU A 304 -22.10 2.25 2.50
CA LEU A 304 -21.33 2.07 1.27
C LEU A 304 -19.88 2.48 1.50
N GLY A 305 -18.98 1.88 0.71
CA GLY A 305 -17.62 2.35 0.51
C GLY A 305 -17.46 3.02 -0.86
N VAL A 306 -16.61 4.04 -0.96
CA VAL A 306 -16.29 4.69 -2.25
C VAL A 306 -14.82 4.99 -2.38
N LEU A 307 -14.22 4.67 -3.54
CA LEU A 307 -12.82 4.94 -3.87
C LEU A 307 -12.74 5.55 -5.28
N PRO A 308 -12.76 6.89 -5.39
CA PRO A 308 -12.88 7.61 -6.66
C PRO A 308 -11.51 7.95 -7.30
N PHE A 309 -10.51 7.06 -7.16
CA PHE A 309 -9.12 7.33 -7.52
C PHE A 309 -8.96 7.75 -8.99
N ASN A 310 -8.17 8.78 -9.25
CA ASN A 310 -7.95 9.33 -10.59
C ASN A 310 -7.28 8.34 -11.55
N GLU A 311 -6.50 7.38 -11.02
CA GLU A 311 -5.81 6.34 -11.79
C GLU A 311 -6.58 5.00 -11.78
N GLY A 312 -7.75 4.98 -11.14
CA GLY A 312 -8.50 3.75 -10.91
C GLY A 312 -8.01 2.96 -9.68
N VAL A 313 -8.82 2.02 -9.28
CA VAL A 313 -8.58 1.19 -8.09
C VAL A 313 -8.20 -0.22 -8.53
N THR A 314 -7.13 -0.76 -7.94
CA THR A 314 -6.68 -2.14 -8.17
C THR A 314 -6.65 -2.92 -6.87
N LEU A 315 -6.48 -4.24 -6.95
CA LEU A 315 -6.36 -5.14 -5.77
C LEU A 315 -5.09 -4.92 -4.95
N LYS A 316 -4.18 -4.05 -5.38
CA LYS A 316 -3.06 -3.55 -4.56
C LYS A 316 -3.47 -2.48 -3.54
N SER A 317 -4.75 -2.08 -3.52
CA SER A 317 -5.27 -1.08 -2.59
C SER A 317 -5.66 -1.71 -1.25
N GLY A 318 -4.84 -1.52 -0.22
CA GLY A 318 -5.17 -1.94 1.15
C GLY A 318 -6.47 -1.31 1.68
N THR A 319 -6.85 -0.12 1.19
CA THR A 319 -8.12 0.53 1.52
C THR A 319 -9.33 -0.18 0.87
N LEU A 320 -9.20 -0.65 -0.38
CA LEU A 320 -10.23 -1.48 -1.02
C LEU A 320 -10.45 -2.77 -0.21
N LEU A 321 -9.36 -3.44 0.14
CA LEU A 321 -9.43 -4.67 0.93
C LEU A 321 -10.02 -4.44 2.33
N ALA A 322 -9.75 -3.27 2.94
CA ALA A 322 -10.37 -2.90 4.21
C ALA A 322 -11.88 -2.70 4.07
N LEU A 323 -12.35 -1.99 3.05
CA LEU A 323 -13.79 -1.83 2.79
C LEU A 323 -14.47 -3.20 2.55
N PHE A 324 -13.83 -4.08 1.79
CA PHE A 324 -14.32 -5.45 1.59
C PHE A 324 -14.37 -6.26 2.89
N ALA A 325 -13.33 -6.21 3.71
CA ALA A 325 -13.28 -6.91 4.99
C ALA A 325 -14.40 -6.47 5.94
N HIS A 326 -14.75 -5.17 5.93
CA HIS A 326 -15.89 -4.63 6.68
C HIS A 326 -17.25 -4.99 6.04
N GLY A 327 -17.27 -5.72 4.92
CA GLY A 327 -18.50 -6.11 4.23
C GLY A 327 -19.23 -4.92 3.61
N LEU A 328 -18.54 -3.85 3.27
CA LEU A 328 -19.12 -2.71 2.58
C LEU A 328 -19.26 -3.02 1.09
N PRO A 329 -20.40 -2.78 0.47
CA PRO A 329 -20.49 -2.67 -0.99
C PRO A 329 -19.70 -1.47 -1.46
N VAL A 330 -18.83 -1.63 -2.45
CA VAL A 330 -17.88 -0.59 -2.86
C VAL A 330 -18.20 -0.07 -4.25
N VAL A 331 -18.17 1.26 -4.40
CA VAL A 331 -18.08 1.95 -5.70
C VAL A 331 -16.64 2.39 -5.90
N ALA A 332 -16.03 2.00 -7.00
CA ALA A 332 -14.64 2.35 -7.30
C ALA A 332 -14.45 2.74 -8.76
N THR A 333 -13.44 3.55 -9.03
CA THR A 333 -13.07 3.93 -10.40
C THR A 333 -12.32 2.80 -11.09
N ARG A 334 -12.65 2.59 -12.36
CA ARG A 334 -12.07 1.56 -13.23
C ARG A 334 -10.58 1.80 -13.45
N PRO A 335 -9.71 0.81 -13.19
CA PRO A 335 -8.30 0.93 -13.51
C PRO A 335 -8.04 0.76 -15.01
N ASP A 336 -6.90 1.30 -15.45
CA ASP A 336 -6.40 1.13 -16.82
C ASP A 336 -4.90 0.78 -16.74
N PRO A 337 -4.49 -0.41 -17.17
CA PRO A 337 -5.33 -1.47 -17.76
C PRO A 337 -6.35 -2.08 -16.78
N PRO A 338 -7.42 -2.70 -17.28
CA PRO A 338 -8.43 -3.34 -16.43
C PRO A 338 -7.84 -4.45 -15.56
N GLU A 339 -8.30 -4.53 -14.31
CA GLU A 339 -7.95 -5.63 -13.40
C GLU A 339 -8.94 -6.78 -13.56
N PRO A 340 -8.51 -7.98 -14.00
CA PRO A 340 -9.43 -9.09 -14.34
C PRO A 340 -10.33 -9.53 -13.20
N ASP A 341 -9.85 -9.47 -11.96
CA ASP A 341 -10.61 -9.91 -10.79
C ASP A 341 -11.60 -8.85 -10.28
N LEU A 342 -11.49 -7.60 -10.72
CA LEU A 342 -12.43 -6.52 -10.39
C LEU A 342 -13.59 -6.48 -11.40
N VAL A 343 -14.56 -7.37 -11.22
CA VAL A 343 -15.71 -7.49 -12.11
C VAL A 343 -16.87 -6.62 -11.63
N ASP A 344 -17.31 -5.66 -12.48
CA ASP A 344 -18.45 -4.78 -12.18
C ASP A 344 -19.73 -5.59 -11.90
N GLY A 345 -20.47 -5.16 -10.89
CA GLY A 345 -21.72 -5.79 -10.46
C GLY A 345 -21.54 -7.15 -9.77
N ARG A 346 -20.34 -7.73 -9.72
CA ARG A 346 -20.05 -9.02 -9.06
C ARG A 346 -19.34 -8.83 -7.71
N LEU A 347 -18.22 -8.13 -7.70
CA LEU A 347 -17.41 -7.87 -6.49
C LEU A 347 -17.62 -6.45 -5.95
N LEU A 348 -17.76 -5.49 -6.85
CA LEU A 348 -17.98 -4.07 -6.59
C LEU A 348 -18.75 -3.44 -7.74
N ARG A 349 -19.02 -2.11 -7.67
CA ARG A 349 -19.48 -1.34 -8.82
C ARG A 349 -18.36 -0.47 -9.34
N LEU A 350 -18.13 -0.52 -10.65
CA LEU A 350 -17.10 0.26 -11.33
C LEU A 350 -17.71 1.45 -12.07
N VAL A 351 -17.07 2.61 -11.92
CA VAL A 351 -17.40 3.84 -12.63
C VAL A 351 -16.16 4.34 -13.38
N GLU A 352 -16.35 5.20 -14.38
CA GLU A 352 -15.21 5.78 -15.09
C GLU A 352 -14.47 6.80 -14.20
N ARG A 353 -13.19 6.96 -14.46
CA ARG A 353 -12.32 7.90 -13.72
C ARG A 353 -12.82 9.32 -13.93
N ARG A 354 -12.88 10.11 -12.83
CA ARG A 354 -13.32 11.52 -12.83
C ARG A 354 -14.76 11.73 -13.31
N ASP A 355 -15.55 10.68 -13.44
CA ASP A 355 -16.96 10.76 -13.86
C ASP A 355 -17.86 11.07 -12.64
N VAL A 356 -18.06 12.36 -12.39
CA VAL A 356 -18.92 12.85 -11.30
C VAL A 356 -20.36 12.35 -11.44
N ALA A 357 -20.89 12.32 -12.68
CA ALA A 357 -22.25 11.86 -12.95
C ALA A 357 -22.41 10.37 -12.69
N GLY A 358 -21.48 9.54 -13.21
CA GLY A 358 -21.48 8.10 -12.99
C GLY A 358 -21.34 7.73 -11.51
N ILE A 359 -20.43 8.39 -10.78
CA ILE A 359 -20.31 8.21 -9.31
C ILE A 359 -21.63 8.50 -8.63
N SER A 360 -22.27 9.64 -8.93
CA SER A 360 -23.52 10.05 -8.27
C SER A 360 -24.69 9.10 -8.56
N VAL A 361 -24.80 8.62 -9.79
CA VAL A 361 -25.84 7.66 -10.20
C VAL A 361 -25.65 6.34 -9.46
N VAL A 362 -24.46 5.75 -9.52
CA VAL A 362 -24.20 4.43 -8.93
C VAL A 362 -24.31 4.47 -7.39
N LEU A 363 -23.87 5.54 -6.74
CA LEU A 363 -24.05 5.71 -5.29
C LEU A 363 -25.55 5.80 -4.95
N SER A 364 -26.34 6.56 -5.71
CA SER A 364 -27.79 6.70 -5.47
C SER A 364 -28.55 5.39 -5.68
N GLU A 365 -28.19 4.61 -6.71
CA GLU A 365 -28.74 3.27 -6.98
C GLU A 365 -28.46 2.32 -5.83
N LEU A 366 -27.20 2.24 -5.39
CA LEU A 366 -26.81 1.34 -4.30
C LEU A 366 -27.44 1.75 -2.96
N LEU A 367 -27.59 3.04 -2.68
CA LEU A 367 -28.31 3.48 -1.47
C LEU A 367 -29.79 3.08 -1.50
N ALA A 368 -30.41 3.01 -2.69
CA ALA A 368 -31.80 2.58 -2.85
C ALA A 368 -31.97 1.04 -2.77
N ASP A 369 -30.96 0.25 -3.17
CA ASP A 369 -31.07 -1.22 -3.28
C ASP A 369 -30.33 -1.96 -2.16
N ALA A 370 -31.03 -2.26 -1.07
CA ALA A 370 -30.47 -3.01 0.06
C ALA A 370 -30.03 -4.44 -0.31
N SER A 371 -30.69 -5.09 -1.25
CA SER A 371 -30.36 -6.44 -1.71
C SER A 371 -29.03 -6.45 -2.45
N GLN A 372 -28.83 -5.48 -3.36
CA GLN A 372 -27.55 -5.33 -4.07
C GLN A 372 -26.42 -4.99 -3.11
N ARG A 373 -26.67 -4.10 -2.12
CA ARG A 373 -25.68 -3.81 -1.08
C ARG A 373 -25.26 -5.06 -0.31
N ALA A 374 -26.21 -5.86 0.14
CA ALA A 374 -25.93 -7.09 0.89
C ALA A 374 -25.11 -8.08 0.05
N ARG A 375 -25.47 -8.27 -1.21
CA ARG A 375 -24.79 -9.18 -2.13
C ARG A 375 -23.34 -8.76 -2.40
N LEU A 376 -23.11 -7.50 -2.71
CA LEU A 376 -21.75 -6.98 -2.97
C LEU A 376 -20.90 -6.96 -1.72
N GLY A 377 -21.46 -6.58 -0.57
CA GLY A 377 -20.75 -6.59 0.71
C GLY A 377 -20.30 -8.01 1.11
N GLU A 378 -21.17 -9.01 0.93
CA GLU A 378 -20.80 -10.40 1.20
C GLU A 378 -19.75 -10.93 0.20
N ALA A 379 -19.83 -10.56 -1.08
CA ALA A 379 -18.83 -10.92 -2.07
C ALA A 379 -17.43 -10.36 -1.69
N GLY A 380 -17.36 -9.10 -1.26
CA GLY A 380 -16.13 -8.50 -0.75
C GLY A 380 -15.58 -9.21 0.48
N ARG A 381 -16.44 -9.56 1.45
CA ARG A 381 -16.06 -10.30 2.65
C ARG A 381 -15.53 -11.69 2.35
N ILE A 382 -16.16 -12.42 1.43
CA ILE A 382 -15.68 -13.72 0.96
C ILE A 382 -14.31 -13.58 0.30
N TYR A 383 -14.11 -12.56 -0.54
CA TYR A 383 -12.84 -12.30 -1.20
C TYR A 383 -11.68 -12.11 -0.19
N THR A 384 -11.93 -11.38 0.90
CA THR A 384 -10.88 -11.06 1.90
C THR A 384 -10.73 -12.12 3.00
N ARG A 385 -11.61 -13.11 3.10
CA ARG A 385 -11.63 -14.10 4.19
C ARG A 385 -10.30 -14.78 4.47
N ASN A 386 -9.55 -15.10 3.41
CA ASN A 386 -8.27 -15.79 3.48
C ASN A 386 -7.06 -14.84 3.41
N LEU A 387 -7.31 -13.54 3.38
CA LEU A 387 -6.27 -12.52 3.38
C LEU A 387 -6.06 -12.05 4.83
N SER A 388 -5.06 -12.62 5.49
CA SER A 388 -4.71 -12.27 6.88
C SER A 388 -3.21 -12.04 7.02
N TRP A 389 -2.81 -11.24 8.00
CA TRP A 389 -1.39 -11.02 8.32
C TRP A 389 -0.70 -12.31 8.73
N SER A 390 -1.39 -13.23 9.40
CA SER A 390 -0.87 -14.56 9.73
C SER A 390 -0.55 -15.37 8.47
N ALA A 391 -1.43 -15.41 7.48
CA ALA A 391 -1.19 -16.09 6.20
C ALA A 391 -0.06 -15.45 5.40
N ILE A 392 0.04 -14.11 5.42
CA ILE A 392 1.15 -13.37 4.80
C ILE A 392 2.50 -13.73 5.48
N ALA A 393 2.53 -13.69 6.81
CA ALA A 393 3.73 -14.04 7.57
C ALA A 393 4.15 -15.49 7.34
N GLU A 394 3.20 -16.42 7.25
CA GLU A 394 3.48 -17.82 6.89
C GLU A 394 4.17 -17.97 5.54
N ARG A 395 3.68 -17.26 4.52
CA ARG A 395 4.30 -17.26 3.18
C ARG A 395 5.71 -16.68 3.21
N HIS A 396 5.92 -15.59 3.96
CA HIS A 396 7.27 -15.02 4.14
C HIS A 396 8.21 -16.01 4.84
N GLU A 397 7.75 -16.63 5.92
CA GLU A 397 8.52 -17.64 6.64
C GLU A 397 8.92 -18.83 5.74
N GLN A 398 7.99 -19.32 4.92
CA GLN A 398 8.26 -20.38 3.94
C GLN A 398 9.35 -19.97 2.95
N VAL A 399 9.28 -18.73 2.44
CA VAL A 399 10.29 -18.15 1.54
C VAL A 399 11.64 -18.04 2.23
N TYR A 400 11.69 -17.51 3.47
CA TYR A 400 12.94 -17.40 4.23
C TYR A 400 13.59 -18.77 4.44
N ARG A 401 12.82 -19.76 4.88
CA ARG A 401 13.31 -21.15 5.07
C ARG A 401 13.82 -21.79 3.77
N ALA A 402 13.13 -21.56 2.64
CA ALA A 402 13.55 -22.05 1.34
C ALA A 402 14.85 -21.38 0.87
N SER A 403 15.01 -20.08 1.11
CA SER A 403 16.21 -19.31 0.76
C SER A 403 17.43 -19.78 1.55
N LEU A 404 17.28 -20.06 2.84
CA LEU A 404 18.35 -20.61 3.69
C LEU A 404 18.81 -21.98 3.21
N LYS A 405 17.88 -22.87 2.83
CA LYS A 405 18.22 -24.20 2.30
C LYS A 405 18.99 -24.14 0.98
N ARG A 406 18.66 -23.18 0.10
CA ARG A 406 19.39 -22.97 -1.17
C ARG A 406 20.80 -22.44 -0.91
N GLY A 407 20.96 -21.48 0.01
CA GLY A 407 22.27 -20.96 0.40
C GLY A 407 23.20 -22.02 0.98
N ALA A 408 22.69 -22.89 1.86
CA ALA A 408 23.45 -23.97 2.44
C ALA A 408 23.94 -25.02 1.39
N LYS A 409 23.09 -25.34 0.39
CA LYS A 409 23.47 -26.24 -0.71
C LYS A 409 24.54 -25.64 -1.61
N ALA A 410 24.45 -24.33 -1.92
CA ALA A 410 25.46 -23.65 -2.72
C ALA A 410 26.80 -23.56 -2.01
N SER A 411 26.83 -23.40 -0.68
CA SER A 411 28.06 -23.35 0.14
C SER A 411 28.70 -24.73 0.34
N ALA A 412 27.93 -25.81 0.26
CA ALA A 412 28.44 -27.19 0.35
C ALA A 412 28.97 -27.76 -0.98
N ALA A 413 28.72 -27.05 -2.10
CA ALA A 413 29.14 -27.43 -3.45
C ALA A 413 30.40 -26.69 -3.92
N VAL A 414 30.97 -25.80 -3.11
CA VAL A 414 32.23 -25.07 -3.28
C VAL A 414 33.26 -25.60 -2.30
#